data_63b6db608afa542c6193a8c205f5fcea
#
_entry.id   63b6db608afa542c6193a8c205f5fcea
#
_cell.length_a   1.000
_cell.length_b   1.000
_cell.length_c   1.000
_cell.angle_alpha   90.00
_cell.angle_beta   90.00
_cell.angle_gamma   90.00
#
_symmetry.space_group_name_H-M   'P 1'
#
loop_
_entity.id
_entity.type
_entity.pdbx_description
1 polymer ?
#
loop_
_entity_poly.entity_id
_entity_poly.type
_entity_poly.pdbx_seq_one_letter_code
_entity_poly.pdbx_strand_id
1 'polypeptide(L)'
;MDLIIRPAAPADIDLIVDFSRRLNQEDPAFTGDFHFEEAAVHDALAQLLADPSLGQVWLICDADRPLGYVVLTFGFSLESHGRDLLIDEIYLLPDYRGRGIGRQVIDQLEAEARALGITRLYLEVERPNQQAQVFYRRLGFEDHKRYLMSKWLT
;
A
#
# COMPACT_ATOMS: atom_id res chain seq x y z
N MET A 1 20.67 6.96 8.01
CA MET A 1 19.30 7.21 7.52
C MET A 1 18.39 7.51 8.70
N ASP A 2 17.60 8.56 8.57
CA ASP A 2 16.60 8.95 9.57
C ASP A 2 15.20 8.58 9.02
N LEU A 3 14.77 7.33 9.23
CA LEU A 3 13.53 6.80 8.69
C LEU A 3 12.33 7.38 9.44
N ILE A 4 11.50 8.10 8.72
CA ILE A 4 10.26 8.69 9.21
C ILE A 4 9.10 8.19 8.35
N ILE A 5 8.08 7.63 8.99
CA ILE A 5 6.84 7.22 8.36
C ILE A 5 5.74 8.11 8.93
N ARG A 6 5.19 8.97 8.09
CA ARG A 6 4.21 9.97 8.52
C ARG A 6 2.93 9.94 7.68
N PRO A 7 1.80 10.39 8.22
CA PRO A 7 0.60 10.58 7.41
C PRO A 7 0.87 11.55 6.26
N ALA A 8 0.30 11.25 5.10
CA ALA A 8 0.31 12.15 3.97
C ALA A 8 -0.69 13.29 4.18
N ALA A 9 -0.38 14.45 3.61
CA ALA A 9 -1.23 15.62 3.61
C ALA A 9 -1.65 15.97 2.17
N PRO A 10 -2.66 16.83 1.95
CA PRO A 10 -3.06 17.25 0.60
C PRO A 10 -1.92 17.79 -0.27
N ALA A 11 -0.92 18.43 0.34
CA ALA A 11 0.26 18.92 -0.38
C ALA A 11 1.16 17.79 -0.93
N ASP A 12 0.98 16.56 -0.47
CA ASP A 12 1.76 15.40 -0.90
C ASP A 12 1.12 14.67 -2.09
N ILE A 13 -0.09 15.04 -2.51
CA ILE A 13 -0.88 14.30 -3.52
C ILE A 13 -0.11 14.15 -4.82
N ASP A 14 0.45 15.22 -5.37
CA ASP A 14 1.14 15.18 -6.66
C ASP A 14 2.34 14.23 -6.64
N LEU A 15 3.08 14.25 -5.53
CA LEU A 15 4.21 13.34 -5.32
C LEU A 15 3.76 11.88 -5.27
N ILE A 16 2.68 11.59 -4.54
CA ILE A 16 2.15 10.23 -4.40
C ILE A 16 1.60 9.74 -5.74
N VAL A 17 0.94 10.60 -6.51
CA VAL A 17 0.49 10.28 -7.87
C VAL A 17 1.68 9.90 -8.76
N ASP A 18 2.79 10.63 -8.68
CA ASP A 18 4.02 10.29 -9.41
C ASP A 18 4.59 8.93 -8.98
N PHE A 19 4.64 8.65 -7.69
CA PHE A 19 5.05 7.34 -7.18
C PHE A 19 4.11 6.22 -7.63
N SER A 20 2.81 6.45 -7.60
CA SER A 20 1.81 5.47 -8.06
C SER A 20 1.97 5.19 -9.57
N ARG A 21 2.23 6.21 -10.37
CA ARG A 21 2.54 6.05 -11.78
C ARG A 21 3.79 5.18 -11.98
N ARG A 22 4.84 5.40 -11.21
CA ARG A 22 6.07 4.59 -11.26
C ARG A 22 5.79 3.14 -10.88
N LEU A 23 5.03 2.90 -9.83
CA LEU A 23 4.62 1.56 -9.42
C LEU A 23 3.92 0.81 -10.57
N ASN A 24 3.02 1.49 -11.28
CA ASN A 24 2.22 0.89 -12.33
C ASN A 24 2.95 0.73 -13.68
N GLN A 25 3.95 1.55 -13.96
CA GLN A 25 4.61 1.60 -15.26
C GLN A 25 6.04 1.07 -15.26
N GLU A 26 6.75 1.18 -14.15
CA GLU A 26 8.18 0.87 -14.07
C GLU A 26 8.48 -0.48 -13.44
N ASP A 27 7.54 -1.05 -12.69
CA ASP A 27 7.72 -2.36 -12.07
C ASP A 27 7.45 -3.46 -13.09
N PRO A 28 8.49 -4.23 -13.53
CA PRO A 28 8.31 -5.30 -14.51
C PRO A 28 7.47 -6.46 -13.97
N ALA A 29 7.30 -6.57 -12.65
CA ALA A 29 6.42 -7.58 -12.06
C ALA A 29 4.94 -7.19 -12.11
N PHE A 30 4.63 -5.94 -12.44
CA PHE A 30 3.26 -5.46 -12.54
C PHE A 30 2.64 -5.90 -13.87
N THR A 31 1.56 -6.67 -13.82
CA THR A 31 1.00 -7.30 -15.02
C THR A 31 0.17 -6.37 -15.90
N GLY A 32 -0.16 -5.18 -15.41
CA GLY A 32 -0.93 -4.20 -16.18
C GLY A 32 -2.42 -4.52 -16.30
N ASP A 33 -2.99 -5.29 -15.37
CA ASP A 33 -4.43 -5.55 -15.33
C ASP A 33 -5.25 -4.27 -15.15
N PHE A 34 -4.61 -3.21 -14.68
CA PHE A 34 -5.23 -1.91 -14.47
C PHE A 34 -4.57 -0.85 -15.36
N HIS A 35 -5.40 0.01 -15.88
CA HIS A 35 -4.93 1.16 -16.64
C HIS A 35 -4.72 2.36 -15.70
N PHE A 36 -3.48 2.84 -15.60
CA PHE A 36 -3.16 4.03 -14.82
C PHE A 36 -3.65 5.28 -15.55
N GLU A 37 -4.48 6.06 -14.87
CA GLU A 37 -4.96 7.35 -15.36
C GLU A 37 -4.73 8.40 -14.28
N GLU A 38 -3.82 9.33 -14.56
CA GLU A 38 -3.30 10.29 -13.58
C GLU A 38 -4.39 11.11 -12.88
N ALA A 39 -5.32 11.67 -13.66
CA ALA A 39 -6.38 12.51 -13.11
C ALA A 39 -7.31 11.70 -12.19
N ALA A 40 -7.64 10.47 -12.55
CA ALA A 40 -8.51 9.61 -11.76
C ALA A 40 -7.81 9.18 -10.46
N VAL A 41 -6.52 8.88 -10.50
CA VAL A 41 -5.74 8.54 -9.32
C VAL A 41 -5.62 9.74 -8.38
N HIS A 42 -5.38 10.93 -8.93
CA HIS A 42 -5.36 12.18 -8.16
C HIS A 42 -6.67 12.40 -7.40
N ASP A 43 -7.80 12.29 -8.11
CA ASP A 43 -9.12 12.49 -7.51
C ASP A 43 -9.45 11.43 -6.44
N ALA A 44 -9.13 10.17 -6.69
CA ALA A 44 -9.32 9.09 -5.73
C ALA A 44 -8.48 9.32 -4.46
N LEU A 45 -7.23 9.74 -4.62
CA LEU A 45 -6.34 10.04 -3.51
C LEU A 45 -6.84 11.23 -2.68
N ALA A 46 -7.35 12.27 -3.34
CA ALA A 46 -7.96 13.42 -2.65
C ALA A 46 -9.17 12.99 -1.82
N GLN A 47 -10.04 12.12 -2.35
CA GLN A 47 -11.17 11.56 -1.61
C GLN A 47 -10.71 10.75 -0.40
N LEU A 48 -9.70 9.91 -0.57
CA LEU A 48 -9.15 9.07 0.51
C LEU A 48 -8.60 9.94 1.64
N LEU A 49 -7.85 10.99 1.33
CA LEU A 49 -7.31 11.91 2.33
C LEU A 49 -8.37 12.73 3.04
N ALA A 50 -9.48 13.03 2.37
CA ALA A 50 -10.58 13.81 2.94
C ALA A 50 -11.48 13.01 3.88
N ASP A 51 -11.48 11.68 3.79
CA ASP A 51 -12.34 10.80 4.58
C ASP A 51 -11.53 9.73 5.31
N PRO A 52 -11.14 9.96 6.58
CA PRO A 52 -10.37 9.00 7.38
C PRO A 52 -11.05 7.65 7.59
N SER A 53 -12.36 7.54 7.35
CA SER A 53 -13.08 6.27 7.46
C SER A 53 -12.76 5.31 6.32
N LEU A 54 -12.28 5.83 5.20
CA LEU A 54 -11.91 5.01 4.03
C LEU A 54 -10.56 4.31 4.20
N GLY A 55 -9.61 4.98 4.82
CA GLY A 55 -8.27 4.45 4.98
C GLY A 55 -7.26 5.51 5.40
N GLN A 56 -6.00 5.21 5.15
CA GLN A 56 -4.87 6.09 5.46
C GLN A 56 -3.86 6.05 4.33
N VAL A 57 -3.13 7.14 4.16
CA VAL A 57 -1.99 7.22 3.25
C VAL A 57 -0.79 7.69 4.04
N TRP A 58 0.32 6.97 3.91
CA TRP A 58 1.57 7.32 4.60
C TRP A 58 2.66 7.65 3.59
N LEU A 59 3.53 8.60 3.94
CA LEU A 59 4.81 8.80 3.28
C LEU A 59 5.92 8.15 4.07
N ILE A 60 6.85 7.53 3.34
CA ILE A 60 8.08 6.96 3.86
C ILE A 60 9.20 7.93 3.49
N CYS A 61 9.92 8.44 4.49
CA CYS A 61 10.91 9.49 4.28
C CYS A 61 12.26 9.16 4.95
N ASP A 62 13.34 9.68 4.38
CA ASP A 62 14.61 9.85 5.07
C ASP A 62 14.70 11.32 5.47
N ALA A 63 14.53 11.62 6.75
CA ALA A 63 14.26 12.97 7.25
C ALA A 63 13.11 13.62 6.45
N ASP A 64 13.39 14.70 5.72
CA ASP A 64 12.39 15.39 4.89
C ASP A 64 12.29 14.85 3.46
N ARG A 65 13.11 13.88 3.08
CA ARG A 65 13.18 13.36 1.72
C ARG A 65 12.23 12.18 1.53
N PRO A 66 11.18 12.30 0.71
CA PRO A 66 10.30 11.18 0.43
C PRO A 66 10.98 10.07 -0.35
N LEU A 67 10.81 8.83 0.11
CA LEU A 67 11.37 7.61 -0.48
C LEU A 67 10.31 6.69 -1.06
N GLY A 68 9.08 6.84 -0.63
CA GLY A 68 7.97 5.98 -1.03
C GLY A 68 6.69 6.31 -0.28
N TYR A 69 5.70 5.45 -0.43
CA TYR A 69 4.38 5.65 0.17
C TYR A 69 3.67 4.32 0.44
N VAL A 70 2.63 4.39 1.24
CA VAL A 70 1.73 3.28 1.53
C VAL A 70 0.29 3.79 1.46
N VAL A 71 -0.58 3.04 0.79
CA VAL A 71 -2.03 3.28 0.78
C VAL A 71 -2.71 2.13 1.50
N LEU A 72 -3.51 2.46 2.50
CA LEU A 72 -4.23 1.52 3.34
C LEU A 72 -5.73 1.80 3.23
N THR A 73 -6.55 0.77 3.08
CA THR A 73 -7.99 0.91 3.04
C THR A 73 -8.66 -0.01 4.05
N PHE A 74 -9.69 0.52 4.72
CA PHE A 74 -10.44 -0.23 5.73
C PHE A 74 -11.55 -1.03 5.11
N GLY A 75 -11.72 -2.25 5.60
CA GLY A 75 -12.83 -3.11 5.28
C GLY A 75 -13.43 -3.76 6.53
N PHE A 76 -14.40 -4.62 6.32
CA PHE A 76 -14.99 -5.45 7.35
C PHE A 76 -15.33 -6.81 6.72
N SER A 77 -14.96 -7.89 7.39
CA SER A 77 -15.24 -9.23 6.89
C SER A 77 -15.73 -10.13 8.02
N LEU A 78 -16.79 -10.87 7.74
CA LEU A 78 -17.25 -11.91 8.67
C LEU A 78 -16.20 -13.01 8.82
N GLU A 79 -15.43 -13.25 7.78
CA GLU A 79 -14.36 -14.25 7.77
C GLU A 79 -13.18 -13.88 8.67
N SER A 80 -12.86 -12.59 8.73
CA SER A 80 -11.84 -12.08 9.65
C SER A 80 -12.41 -11.74 11.03
N HIS A 81 -13.71 -11.89 11.22
CA HIS A 81 -14.45 -11.59 12.45
C HIS A 81 -14.38 -10.11 12.87
N GLY A 82 -14.26 -9.20 11.91
CA GLY A 82 -14.19 -7.79 12.21
C GLY A 82 -13.60 -6.93 11.11
N ARG A 83 -13.05 -5.79 11.52
CA ARG A 83 -12.39 -4.87 10.59
C ARG A 83 -11.10 -5.47 10.06
N ASP A 84 -10.90 -5.34 8.77
CA ASP A 84 -9.63 -5.67 8.15
C ASP A 84 -9.02 -4.46 7.44
N LEU A 85 -7.76 -4.59 7.07
CA LEU A 85 -6.99 -3.54 6.46
C LEU A 85 -6.27 -4.10 5.24
N LEU A 86 -6.57 -3.53 4.08
CA LEU A 86 -5.89 -3.83 2.83
C LEU A 86 -4.69 -2.91 2.67
N ILE A 87 -3.53 -3.48 2.45
CA ILE A 87 -2.38 -2.73 1.92
C ILE A 87 -2.61 -2.64 0.41
N ASP A 88 -3.22 -1.53 -0.01
CA ASP A 88 -3.64 -1.34 -1.41
C ASP A 88 -2.46 -1.08 -2.32
N GLU A 89 -1.57 -0.18 -1.90
CA GLU A 89 -0.32 0.11 -2.60
C GLU A 89 0.81 0.30 -1.60
N ILE A 90 1.99 -0.17 -1.95
CA ILE A 90 3.23 0.09 -1.26
C ILE A 90 4.35 0.23 -2.29
N TYR A 91 5.11 1.31 -2.19
CA TYR A 91 6.20 1.61 -3.12
C TYR A 91 7.39 2.21 -2.40
N LEU A 92 8.57 1.80 -2.81
CA LEU A 92 9.83 2.36 -2.40
C LEU A 92 10.67 2.65 -3.66
N LEU A 93 11.34 3.79 -3.68
CA LEU A 93 12.31 4.09 -4.73
C LEU A 93 13.33 2.94 -4.83
N PRO A 94 13.73 2.52 -6.05
CA PRO A 94 14.59 1.36 -6.24
C PRO A 94 15.87 1.36 -5.41
N ASP A 95 16.53 2.52 -5.28
CA ASP A 95 17.80 2.65 -4.54
C ASP A 95 17.66 2.41 -3.03
N TYR A 96 16.45 2.40 -2.51
CA TYR A 96 16.15 2.20 -1.08
C TYR A 96 15.61 0.81 -0.77
N ARG A 97 15.47 -0.04 -1.78
CA ARG A 97 15.01 -1.42 -1.61
C ARG A 97 16.14 -2.31 -1.08
N GLY A 98 15.77 -3.40 -0.39
CA GLY A 98 16.74 -4.35 0.14
C GLY A 98 17.50 -3.87 1.38
N ARG A 99 17.03 -2.81 2.03
CA ARG A 99 17.67 -2.20 3.22
C ARG A 99 16.86 -2.37 4.50
N GLY A 100 15.83 -3.21 4.48
CA GLY A 100 14.96 -3.44 5.64
C GLY A 100 13.89 -2.39 5.88
N ILE A 101 13.75 -1.39 5.03
CA ILE A 101 12.75 -0.33 5.17
C ILE A 101 11.34 -0.89 5.08
N GLY A 102 11.08 -1.77 4.10
CA GLY A 102 9.78 -2.41 3.95
C GLY A 102 9.33 -3.16 5.19
N ARG A 103 10.25 -3.87 5.85
CA ARG A 103 9.96 -4.55 7.11
C ARG A 103 9.56 -3.56 8.21
N GLN A 104 10.31 -2.47 8.36
CA GLN A 104 10.00 -1.45 9.37
C GLN A 104 8.64 -0.80 9.12
N VAL A 105 8.27 -0.59 7.85
CA VAL A 105 6.94 -0.08 7.47
C VAL A 105 5.86 -1.07 7.90
N ILE A 106 6.02 -2.35 7.61
CA ILE A 106 5.03 -3.37 7.99
C ILE A 106 4.94 -3.50 9.52
N ASP A 107 6.07 -3.47 10.24
CA ASP A 107 6.08 -3.54 11.70
C ASP A 107 5.29 -2.36 12.32
N GLN A 108 5.47 -1.14 11.81
CA GLN A 108 4.70 0.02 12.25
C GLN A 108 3.22 -0.12 11.90
N LEU A 109 2.92 -0.59 10.70
CA LEU A 109 1.54 -0.82 10.24
C LEU A 109 0.83 -1.84 11.14
N GLU A 110 1.48 -2.93 11.51
CA GLU A 110 0.92 -3.91 12.42
C GLU A 110 0.59 -3.31 13.79
N ALA A 111 1.49 -2.49 14.33
CA ALA A 111 1.26 -1.82 15.61
C ALA A 111 0.05 -0.88 15.54
N GLU A 112 -0.04 -0.07 14.49
CA GLU A 112 -1.18 0.82 14.25
C GLU A 112 -2.49 0.04 14.09
N ALA A 113 -2.46 -1.03 13.29
CA ALA A 113 -3.62 -1.87 13.05
C ALA A 113 -4.15 -2.50 14.34
N ARG A 114 -3.26 -3.02 15.21
CA ARG A 114 -3.67 -3.55 16.51
C ARG A 114 -4.29 -2.48 17.39
N ALA A 115 -3.73 -1.28 17.40
CA ALA A 115 -4.28 -0.15 18.16
C ALA A 115 -5.69 0.24 17.68
N LEU A 116 -5.98 0.06 16.39
CA LEU A 116 -7.29 0.34 15.77
C LEU A 116 -8.29 -0.83 15.89
N GLY A 117 -7.89 -1.95 16.48
CA GLY A 117 -8.74 -3.14 16.59
C GLY A 117 -8.91 -3.91 15.29
N ILE A 118 -7.98 -3.74 14.36
CA ILE A 118 -7.96 -4.50 13.10
C ILE A 118 -7.62 -5.96 13.39
N THR A 119 -8.39 -6.88 12.80
CA THR A 119 -8.23 -8.32 13.03
C THR A 119 -7.41 -9.01 11.95
N ARG A 120 -7.29 -8.40 10.76
CA ARG A 120 -6.56 -8.98 9.64
C ARG A 120 -5.93 -7.90 8.77
N LEU A 121 -4.65 -8.10 8.44
CA LEU A 121 -4.00 -7.41 7.32
C LEU A 121 -4.03 -8.34 6.11
N TYR A 122 -4.26 -7.80 4.94
CA TYR A 122 -4.16 -8.55 3.70
C TYR A 122 -3.65 -7.68 2.57
N LEU A 123 -3.17 -8.32 1.53
CA LEU A 123 -2.65 -7.65 0.34
C LEU A 123 -2.74 -8.58 -0.86
N GLU A 124 -2.55 -8.00 -2.03
CA GLU A 124 -2.47 -8.73 -3.29
C GLU A 124 -1.07 -8.60 -3.84
N VAL A 125 -0.53 -9.68 -4.39
CA VAL A 125 0.77 -9.71 -5.02
C VAL A 125 0.61 -10.24 -6.43
N GLU A 126 1.17 -9.53 -7.40
CA GLU A 126 1.21 -10.01 -8.78
C GLU A 126 1.88 -11.39 -8.84
N ARG A 127 1.27 -12.34 -9.57
CA ARG A 127 1.77 -13.73 -9.64
C ARG A 127 3.24 -13.83 -10.06
N PRO A 128 3.75 -13.03 -11.01
CA PRO A 128 5.16 -13.08 -11.38
C PRO A 128 6.11 -12.51 -10.34
N ASN A 129 5.60 -11.73 -9.37
CA ASN A 129 6.42 -11.05 -8.36
C ASN A 129 6.81 -11.99 -7.21
N GLN A 130 7.69 -12.96 -7.51
CA GLN A 130 8.14 -13.95 -6.54
C GLN A 130 8.91 -13.33 -5.37
N GLN A 131 9.66 -12.26 -5.62
CA GLN A 131 10.43 -11.56 -4.60
C GLN A 131 9.51 -10.97 -3.51
N ALA A 132 8.43 -10.32 -3.92
CA ALA A 132 7.43 -9.81 -2.98
C ALA A 132 6.74 -10.93 -2.21
N GLN A 133 6.38 -12.02 -2.88
CA GLN A 133 5.77 -13.18 -2.24
C GLN A 133 6.65 -13.75 -1.13
N VAL A 134 7.94 -13.95 -1.39
CA VAL A 134 8.91 -14.41 -0.38
C VAL A 134 9.01 -13.42 0.78
N PHE A 135 9.08 -12.14 0.46
CA PHE A 135 9.15 -11.07 1.46
C PHE A 135 7.95 -11.10 2.43
N TYR A 136 6.73 -11.13 1.90
CA TYR A 136 5.53 -11.12 2.72
C TYR A 136 5.34 -12.42 3.52
N ARG A 137 5.66 -13.58 2.94
CA ARG A 137 5.62 -14.85 3.67
C ARG A 137 6.56 -14.84 4.88
N ARG A 138 7.74 -14.27 4.75
CA ARG A 138 8.69 -14.11 5.87
C ARG A 138 8.16 -13.21 6.98
N LEU A 139 7.23 -12.32 6.66
CA LEU A 139 6.56 -11.45 7.62
C LEU A 139 5.28 -12.08 8.22
N GLY A 140 4.97 -13.32 7.85
CA GLY A 140 3.84 -14.05 8.39
C GLY A 140 2.55 -13.99 7.56
N PHE A 141 2.60 -13.39 6.37
CA PHE A 141 1.47 -13.44 5.44
C PHE A 141 1.36 -14.84 4.83
N GLU A 142 0.13 -15.31 4.69
CA GLU A 142 -0.18 -16.63 4.16
C GLU A 142 -0.91 -16.53 2.83
N ASP A 143 -0.61 -17.44 1.90
CA ASP A 143 -1.27 -17.51 0.61
C ASP A 143 -2.69 -18.02 0.76
N HIS A 144 -3.63 -17.42 0.02
CA HIS A 144 -4.98 -17.92 -0.12
C HIS A 144 -5.20 -18.55 -1.50
N LYS A 145 -6.03 -19.59 -1.55
CA LYS A 145 -6.39 -20.29 -2.80
C LYS A 145 -7.64 -19.66 -3.39
N ARG A 146 -7.58 -18.38 -3.73
CA ARG A 146 -8.69 -17.61 -4.28
C ARG A 146 -8.25 -16.83 -5.49
N TYR A 147 -9.23 -16.55 -6.35
CA TYR A 147 -9.03 -15.60 -7.45
C TYR A 147 -9.59 -14.26 -7.06
N LEU A 148 -8.87 -13.20 -7.37
CA LEU A 148 -9.44 -11.86 -7.41
C LEU A 148 -10.21 -11.72 -8.71
N MET A 149 -11.47 -11.31 -8.63
CA MET A 149 -12.32 -11.03 -9.78
C MET A 149 -12.89 -9.64 -9.63
N SER A 150 -12.84 -8.84 -10.68
CA SER A 150 -13.37 -7.48 -10.67
C SER A 150 -14.30 -7.24 -11.85
N LYS A 151 -15.25 -6.33 -11.65
CA LYS A 151 -16.16 -5.85 -12.70
C LYS A 151 -16.28 -4.34 -12.53
N TRP A 152 -15.85 -3.60 -13.54
CA TRP A 152 -15.98 -2.15 -13.56
C TRP A 152 -17.45 -1.76 -13.75
N LEU A 153 -17.93 -0.76 -13.00
CA LEU A 153 -19.32 -0.31 -13.04
C LEU A 153 -19.51 0.99 -13.82
N THR A 154 -18.41 1.55 -14.29
CA THR A 154 -18.42 2.79 -15.07
C THR A 154 -17.85 2.57 -16.46
#